data_5cc40040c894ba79ac589bb99002c6d0
#
_entry.id   5cc40040c894ba79ac589bb99002c6d0
#
_cell.length_a   1.000
_cell.length_b   1.000
_cell.length_c   1.000
_cell.angle_alpha   90.00
_cell.angle_beta   90.00
_cell.angle_gamma   90.00
#
_symmetry.space_group_name_H-M   'P 1'
#
loop_
_entity.id
_entity.type
_entity.pdbx_description
1 polymer ?
#
loop_
_entity_poly.entity_id
_entity_poly.type
_entity_poly.pdbx_seq_one_letter_code
_entity_poly.pdbx_strand_id
1 'polypeptide(L)'
;MAASLAKGESEIRNIAVEPEVIDLIDCLNKMGAKIELGENRNVHIQGVDQLQGAVHSIIPDRIEAITYIIGGTIIGNDLKITNLNLEHISNVLELLNELSINYSMGENSIIVNQSEISDGIDINTMEYPGFPTDVQAQMMVLLSLGKSK
;
A
#
# COMPACT_ATOMS: atom_id res chain seq x y z
N MET A 1 -17.57 7.69 1.19
CA MET A 1 -17.98 8.87 0.41
C MET A 1 -19.51 9.07 0.41
N ALA A 2 -20.31 8.21 -0.25
CA ALA A 2 -21.77 8.45 -0.31
C ALA A 2 -22.44 8.58 1.07
N ALA A 3 -22.08 7.73 2.03
CA ALA A 3 -22.61 7.76 3.38
C ALA A 3 -22.31 9.07 4.14
N SER A 4 -21.23 9.78 3.78
CA SER A 4 -20.89 11.05 4.43
C SER A 4 -21.89 12.16 4.16
N LEU A 5 -22.70 12.04 3.11
CA LEU A 5 -23.75 12.98 2.74
C LEU A 5 -25.16 12.37 2.89
N ALA A 6 -25.26 11.15 3.38
CA ALA A 6 -26.55 10.52 3.65
C ALA A 6 -27.16 11.07 4.95
N LYS A 7 -28.49 11.12 5.03
CA LYS A 7 -29.16 11.54 6.27
C LYS A 7 -29.06 10.43 7.33
N GLY A 8 -28.65 10.81 8.54
CA GLY A 8 -28.56 9.90 9.69
C GLY A 8 -27.19 9.24 9.82
N GLU A 9 -27.16 8.09 10.46
CA GLU A 9 -25.94 7.35 10.76
C GLU A 9 -25.84 6.12 9.87
N SER A 10 -24.62 5.76 9.51
CA SER A 10 -24.29 4.55 8.76
C SER A 10 -23.16 3.80 9.47
N GLU A 11 -23.31 2.51 9.59
CA GLU A 11 -22.23 1.61 10.04
C GLU A 11 -21.85 0.68 8.87
N ILE A 12 -20.57 0.63 8.53
CA ILE A 12 -20.06 -0.29 7.52
C ILE A 12 -19.06 -1.20 8.21
N ARG A 13 -19.26 -2.51 8.08
CA ARG A 13 -18.45 -3.53 8.74
C ARG A 13 -17.52 -4.19 7.75
N ASN A 14 -16.39 -4.66 8.27
CA ASN A 14 -15.35 -5.35 7.49
C ASN A 14 -14.88 -4.53 6.28
N ILE A 15 -14.55 -3.26 6.52
CA ILE A 15 -14.03 -2.38 5.47
C ILE A 15 -12.62 -2.78 5.07
N ALA A 16 -12.23 -2.37 3.88
CA ALA A 16 -10.84 -2.32 3.44
C ALA A 16 -10.06 -1.33 4.31
N VAL A 17 -8.86 -1.70 4.74
CA VAL A 17 -8.01 -0.86 5.62
C VAL A 17 -6.66 -0.55 4.97
N GLU A 18 -6.60 -0.64 3.67
CA GLU A 18 -5.45 -0.22 2.89
C GLU A 18 -5.12 1.25 3.17
N PRO A 19 -3.85 1.64 3.14
CA PRO A 19 -3.43 3.01 3.43
C PRO A 19 -4.21 4.08 2.64
N GLU A 20 -4.51 3.83 1.38
CA GLU A 20 -5.29 4.71 0.52
C GLU A 20 -6.75 4.88 0.95
N VAL A 21 -7.34 3.87 1.61
CA VAL A 21 -8.69 3.97 2.19
C VAL A 21 -8.66 4.85 3.44
N ILE A 22 -7.64 4.69 4.27
CA ILE A 22 -7.44 5.52 5.46
C ILE A 22 -7.17 6.97 5.07
N ASP A 23 -6.32 7.20 4.06
CA ASP A 23 -6.04 8.53 3.52
C ASP A 23 -7.30 9.24 2.99
N LEU A 24 -8.19 8.48 2.31
CA LEU A 24 -9.49 9.00 1.89
C LEU A 24 -10.37 9.41 3.07
N ILE A 25 -10.41 8.61 4.14
CA ILE A 25 -11.16 8.93 5.37
C ILE A 25 -10.62 10.23 5.98
N ASP A 26 -9.30 10.36 6.08
CA ASP A 26 -8.65 11.57 6.60
C ASP A 26 -8.96 12.79 5.74
N CYS A 27 -8.91 12.65 4.43
CA CYS A 27 -9.28 13.70 3.50
C CYS A 27 -10.74 14.14 3.70
N LEU A 28 -11.68 13.20 3.76
CA LEU A 28 -13.10 13.48 3.98
C LEU A 28 -13.35 14.14 5.33
N ASN A 29 -12.69 13.72 6.39
CA ASN A 29 -12.79 14.33 7.72
C ASN A 29 -12.27 15.78 7.72
N LYS A 30 -11.16 16.06 7.00
CA LYS A 30 -10.69 17.44 6.78
C LYS A 30 -11.72 18.28 6.00
N MET A 31 -12.51 17.67 5.15
CA MET A 31 -13.62 18.32 4.43
C MET A 31 -14.87 18.51 5.30
N GLY A 32 -14.85 18.08 6.56
CA GLY A 32 -15.95 18.22 7.50
C GLY A 32 -16.86 16.99 7.60
N ALA A 33 -16.50 15.86 7.01
CA ALA A 33 -17.17 14.59 7.28
C ALA A 33 -16.99 14.18 8.74
N LYS A 34 -17.83 13.26 9.21
CA LYS A 34 -17.75 12.66 10.55
C LYS A 34 -17.66 11.15 10.37
N ILE A 35 -16.44 10.71 10.16
CA ILE A 35 -16.11 9.30 9.92
C ILE A 35 -15.16 8.84 11.02
N GLU A 36 -15.54 7.82 11.75
CA GLU A 36 -14.77 7.23 12.84
C GLU A 36 -14.46 5.76 12.53
N LEU A 37 -13.17 5.42 12.59
CA LEU A 37 -12.72 4.03 12.53
C LEU A 37 -12.92 3.40 13.89
N GLY A 38 -13.75 2.36 13.94
CA GLY A 38 -13.96 1.53 15.10
C GLY A 38 -13.09 0.28 15.11
N GLU A 39 -13.27 -0.54 16.12
CA GLU A 39 -12.61 -1.84 16.21
C GLU A 39 -13.08 -2.80 15.11
N ASN A 40 -12.30 -3.85 14.85
CA ASN A 40 -12.63 -4.94 13.94
C ASN A 40 -13.01 -4.48 12.50
N ARG A 41 -12.29 -3.48 11.98
CA ARG A 41 -12.50 -2.97 10.62
C ARG A 41 -13.93 -2.45 10.39
N ASN A 42 -14.50 -1.83 11.39
CA ASN A 42 -15.78 -1.15 11.30
C ASN A 42 -15.56 0.35 11.11
N VAL A 43 -16.47 1.00 10.40
CA VAL A 43 -16.50 2.46 10.29
C VAL A 43 -17.88 2.97 10.61
N HIS A 44 -17.92 3.99 11.45
CA HIS A 44 -19.13 4.74 11.79
C HIS A 44 -19.12 6.08 11.07
N ILE A 45 -20.22 6.42 10.42
CA ILE A 45 -20.33 7.63 9.61
C ILE A 45 -21.60 8.34 10.02
N GLN A 46 -21.47 9.56 10.51
CA GLN A 46 -22.59 10.47 10.65
C GLN A 46 -22.67 11.36 9.42
N GLY A 47 -23.77 11.28 8.70
CA GLY A 47 -23.97 12.10 7.52
C GLY A 47 -24.04 13.59 7.86
N VAL A 48 -23.50 14.42 6.97
CA VAL A 48 -23.50 15.87 7.05
C VAL A 48 -24.20 16.48 5.84
N ASP A 49 -24.74 17.68 5.98
CA ASP A 49 -25.49 18.34 4.89
C ASP A 49 -24.59 18.71 3.72
N GLN A 50 -23.31 19.05 4.01
CA GLN A 50 -22.34 19.42 2.98
C GLN A 50 -20.90 19.17 3.45
N LEU A 51 -20.01 18.94 2.49
CA LEU A 51 -18.58 18.94 2.69
C LEU A 51 -17.98 20.27 2.23
N GLN A 52 -16.87 20.66 2.82
CA GLN A 52 -16.16 21.90 2.49
C GLN A 52 -14.87 21.57 1.75
N GLY A 53 -14.25 22.59 1.12
CA GLY A 53 -12.91 22.44 0.57
C GLY A 53 -11.87 22.23 1.68
N ALA A 54 -10.88 21.38 1.43
CA ALA A 54 -9.79 21.13 2.36
C ALA A 54 -8.45 21.09 1.62
N VAL A 55 -7.36 21.35 2.36
CA VAL A 55 -6.01 21.09 1.90
C VAL A 55 -5.58 19.74 2.46
N HIS A 56 -5.27 18.82 1.56
CA HIS A 56 -4.83 17.48 1.90
C HIS A 56 -3.65 17.07 1.02
N SER A 57 -2.61 16.53 1.62
CA SER A 57 -1.51 15.90 0.90
C SER A 57 -1.82 14.40 0.82
N ILE A 58 -1.98 13.91 -0.39
CA ILE A 58 -2.19 12.49 -0.66
C ILE A 58 -0.93 11.71 -0.30
N ILE A 59 -1.09 10.54 0.28
CA ILE A 59 0.02 9.64 0.59
C ILE A 59 0.71 9.17 -0.70
N PRO A 60 2.01 8.82 -0.64
CA PRO A 60 2.70 8.20 -1.76
C PRO A 60 2.05 6.88 -2.20
N ASP A 61 2.01 6.65 -3.50
CA ASP A 61 1.48 5.41 -4.08
C ASP A 61 2.43 4.24 -3.80
N ARG A 62 1.99 3.33 -2.93
CA ARG A 62 2.76 2.13 -2.56
C ARG A 62 2.91 1.14 -3.71
N ILE A 63 1.92 1.05 -4.61
CA ILE A 63 1.94 0.13 -5.73
C ILE A 63 2.93 0.61 -6.81
N GLU A 64 2.94 1.91 -7.08
CA GLU A 64 3.97 2.52 -7.93
C GLU A 64 5.37 2.30 -7.35
N ALA A 65 5.56 2.57 -6.06
CA ALA A 65 6.85 2.36 -5.40
C ALA A 65 7.33 0.91 -5.52
N ILE A 66 6.47 -0.07 -5.24
CA ILE A 66 6.80 -1.49 -5.36
C ILE A 66 7.13 -1.86 -6.81
N THR A 67 6.43 -1.30 -7.78
CA THR A 67 6.72 -1.54 -9.20
C THR A 67 8.15 -1.11 -9.56
N TYR A 68 8.58 0.06 -9.08
CA TYR A 68 9.96 0.51 -9.29
C TYR A 68 10.98 -0.27 -8.47
N ILE A 69 10.63 -0.72 -7.25
CA ILE A 69 11.49 -1.61 -6.45
C ILE A 69 11.76 -2.90 -7.22
N ILE A 70 10.72 -3.54 -7.75
CA ILE A 70 10.85 -4.78 -8.53
C ILE A 70 11.65 -4.52 -9.82
N GLY A 71 11.35 -3.44 -10.53
CA GLY A 71 12.12 -3.03 -11.72
C GLY A 71 13.59 -2.80 -11.40
N GLY A 72 13.91 -2.12 -10.30
CA GLY A 72 15.27 -1.91 -9.82
C GLY A 72 15.99 -3.21 -9.46
N THR A 73 15.28 -4.17 -8.87
CA THR A 73 15.82 -5.50 -8.57
C THR A 73 16.21 -6.26 -9.84
N ILE A 74 15.47 -6.07 -10.92
CA ILE A 74 15.72 -6.78 -12.19
C ILE A 74 16.86 -6.15 -12.99
N ILE A 75 16.87 -4.82 -13.12
CA ILE A 75 17.75 -4.08 -14.04
C ILE A 75 18.48 -2.90 -13.38
N GLY A 76 18.23 -2.66 -12.10
CA GLY A 76 18.72 -1.47 -11.42
C GLY A 76 20.22 -1.51 -11.12
N ASN A 77 20.76 -0.31 -10.97
CA ASN A 77 22.10 -0.10 -10.46
C ASN A 77 21.98 1.12 -9.51
N ASP A 78 21.89 0.84 -8.22
CA ASP A 78 21.63 1.85 -7.18
C ASP A 78 20.36 2.68 -7.45
N LEU A 79 19.25 2.04 -7.85
CA LEU A 79 18.00 2.75 -8.05
C LEU A 79 17.45 3.23 -6.70
N LYS A 80 17.39 4.55 -6.53
CA LYS A 80 16.85 5.18 -5.34
C LYS A 80 15.41 5.61 -5.57
N ILE A 81 14.47 5.06 -4.79
CA ILE A 81 13.08 5.48 -4.72
C ILE A 81 12.93 6.33 -3.45
N THR A 82 12.35 7.52 -3.58
CA THR A 82 12.15 8.48 -2.49
C THR A 82 10.69 8.82 -2.31
N ASN A 83 10.36 9.49 -1.20
CA ASN A 83 9.00 9.89 -0.88
C ASN A 83 8.06 8.68 -0.84
N LEU A 84 8.44 7.67 -0.07
CA LEU A 84 7.59 6.50 0.17
C LEU A 84 7.45 6.24 1.68
N ASN A 85 6.34 5.64 2.08
CA ASN A 85 6.16 5.16 3.43
C ASN A 85 6.50 3.66 3.47
N LEU A 86 7.59 3.30 4.14
CA LEU A 86 8.07 1.92 4.24
C LEU A 86 7.09 1.00 4.98
N GLU A 87 6.30 1.53 5.91
CA GLU A 87 5.28 0.76 6.63
C GLU A 87 4.17 0.26 5.69
N HIS A 88 3.83 1.04 4.66
CA HIS A 88 2.81 0.67 3.70
C HIS A 88 3.20 -0.49 2.76
N ILE A 89 4.50 -0.84 2.72
CA ILE A 89 5.07 -1.89 1.88
C ILE A 89 5.80 -2.97 2.69
N SER A 90 5.62 -2.99 4.01
CA SER A 90 6.34 -3.92 4.92
C SER A 90 6.21 -5.37 4.52
N ASN A 91 5.01 -5.81 4.11
CA ASN A 91 4.76 -7.16 3.62
C ASN A 91 5.57 -7.52 2.36
N VAL A 92 5.78 -6.55 1.46
CA VAL A 92 6.63 -6.76 0.27
C VAL A 92 8.09 -6.78 0.65
N LEU A 93 8.53 -5.93 1.60
CA LEU A 93 9.91 -5.95 2.11
C LEU A 93 10.27 -7.30 2.76
N GLU A 94 9.32 -7.93 3.46
CA GLU A 94 9.51 -9.28 4.01
C GLU A 94 9.77 -10.31 2.91
N LEU A 95 8.99 -10.28 1.82
CA LEU A 95 9.19 -11.16 0.66
C LEU A 95 10.52 -10.88 -0.06
N LEU A 96 10.92 -9.60 -0.18
CA LEU A 96 12.22 -9.26 -0.77
C LEU A 96 13.38 -9.78 0.07
N ASN A 97 13.26 -9.77 1.40
CA ASN A 97 14.23 -10.36 2.31
C ASN A 97 14.29 -11.90 2.13
N GLU A 98 13.15 -12.57 2.02
CA GLU A 98 13.06 -14.02 1.78
C GLU A 98 13.74 -14.40 0.46
N LEU A 99 13.55 -13.57 -0.58
CA LEU A 99 14.22 -13.71 -1.88
C LEU A 99 15.69 -13.27 -1.87
N SER A 100 16.23 -12.83 -0.73
CA SER A 100 17.60 -12.32 -0.60
C SER A 100 17.93 -11.16 -1.53
N ILE A 101 16.94 -10.31 -1.81
CA ILE A 101 17.12 -9.11 -2.64
C ILE A 101 17.97 -8.09 -1.90
N ASN A 102 18.94 -7.52 -2.62
CA ASN A 102 19.85 -6.53 -2.06
C ASN A 102 19.24 -5.12 -2.10
N TYR A 103 18.90 -4.59 -0.94
CA TYR A 103 18.42 -3.21 -0.79
C TYR A 103 18.88 -2.58 0.51
N SER A 104 18.81 -1.26 0.58
CA SER A 104 19.02 -0.50 1.82
C SER A 104 17.91 0.52 2.01
N MET A 105 17.54 0.78 3.27
CA MET A 105 16.46 1.68 3.63
C MET A 105 16.98 2.98 4.24
N GLY A 106 16.38 4.10 3.86
CA GLY A 106 16.45 5.38 4.56
C GLY A 106 15.14 5.68 5.27
N GLU A 107 14.98 6.88 5.81
CA GLU A 107 13.78 7.29 6.54
C GLU A 107 12.49 7.17 5.71
N ASN A 108 12.50 7.70 4.48
CA ASN A 108 11.38 7.66 3.53
C ASN A 108 11.88 7.28 2.12
N SER A 109 12.82 6.35 2.07
CA SER A 109 13.44 5.95 0.81
C SER A 109 13.99 4.53 0.86
N ILE A 110 14.11 3.93 -0.30
CA ILE A 110 14.78 2.65 -0.50
C ILE A 110 15.74 2.76 -1.69
N ILE A 111 16.89 2.11 -1.58
CA ILE A 111 17.84 1.94 -2.68
C ILE A 111 17.86 0.46 -2.99
N VAL A 112 17.57 0.09 -4.22
CA VAL A 112 17.61 -1.30 -4.68
C VAL A 112 18.67 -1.50 -5.73
N ASN A 113 19.33 -2.63 -5.64
CA ASN A 113 20.35 -3.08 -6.59
C ASN A 113 19.85 -4.30 -7.34
N GLN A 114 20.39 -4.48 -8.54
CA GLN A 114 20.15 -5.71 -9.28
C GLN A 114 20.52 -6.92 -8.41
N SER A 115 19.61 -7.88 -8.35
CA SER A 115 19.81 -9.10 -7.56
C SER A 115 19.46 -10.32 -8.39
N GLU A 116 20.23 -11.40 -8.20
CA GLU A 116 19.88 -12.70 -8.74
C GLU A 116 18.90 -13.40 -7.80
N ILE A 117 17.84 -13.95 -8.36
CA ILE A 117 16.86 -14.74 -7.63
C ILE A 117 17.27 -16.20 -7.75
N SER A 118 17.66 -16.80 -6.64
CA SER A 118 18.13 -18.19 -6.61
C SER A 118 16.97 -19.17 -6.53
N ASP A 119 16.01 -18.93 -5.65
CA ASP A 119 14.90 -19.82 -5.35
C ASP A 119 13.57 -19.09 -5.50
N GLY A 120 12.53 -19.82 -5.94
CA GLY A 120 11.16 -19.32 -5.93
C GLY A 120 10.53 -19.42 -4.55
N ILE A 121 9.54 -18.59 -4.29
CA ILE A 121 8.70 -18.63 -3.09
C ILE A 121 7.24 -18.76 -3.50
N ASP A 122 6.43 -19.36 -2.64
CA ASP A 122 4.98 -19.41 -2.81
C ASP A 122 4.36 -18.14 -2.19
N ILE A 123 3.62 -17.39 -2.99
CA ILE A 123 2.97 -16.16 -2.54
C ILE A 123 1.47 -16.30 -2.65
N ASN A 124 0.77 -16.02 -1.54
CA ASN A 124 -0.68 -15.93 -1.51
C ASN A 124 -1.11 -14.47 -1.44
N THR A 125 -1.97 -14.04 -2.35
CA THR A 125 -2.58 -12.72 -2.28
C THR A 125 -3.60 -12.65 -1.15
N MET A 126 -3.55 -11.58 -0.39
CA MET A 126 -4.44 -11.32 0.74
C MET A 126 -4.74 -9.83 0.85
N GLU A 127 -5.85 -9.49 1.50
CA GLU A 127 -6.14 -8.12 1.88
C GLU A 127 -5.08 -7.54 2.82
N TYR A 128 -4.93 -6.23 2.78
CA TYR A 128 -3.97 -5.51 3.62
C TYR A 128 -4.15 -5.85 5.12
N PRO A 129 -3.04 -6.09 5.86
CA PRO A 129 -1.63 -5.94 5.47
C PRO A 129 -0.99 -7.13 4.72
N GLY A 130 -1.77 -8.06 4.17
CA GLY A 130 -1.25 -9.15 3.36
C GLY A 130 -0.73 -8.68 1.99
N PHE A 131 -0.25 -9.63 1.16
CA PHE A 131 0.30 -9.32 -0.16
C PHE A 131 -0.83 -8.91 -1.14
N PRO A 132 -0.78 -7.67 -1.71
CA PRO A 132 -1.87 -7.16 -2.51
C PRO A 132 -1.90 -7.75 -3.93
N THR A 133 -3.11 -7.97 -4.46
CA THR A 133 -3.32 -8.42 -5.85
C THR A 133 -2.74 -7.45 -6.87
N ASP A 134 -2.70 -6.15 -6.55
CA ASP A 134 -2.21 -5.08 -7.43
C ASP A 134 -0.70 -5.20 -7.73
N VAL A 135 0.03 -5.96 -6.92
CA VAL A 135 1.48 -6.22 -7.08
C VAL A 135 1.75 -7.63 -7.65
N GLN A 136 0.72 -8.43 -7.83
CA GLN A 136 0.86 -9.81 -8.30
C GLN A 136 1.61 -9.89 -9.63
N ALA A 137 1.24 -9.06 -10.61
CA ALA A 137 1.85 -9.10 -11.94
C ALA A 137 3.35 -8.77 -11.90
N GLN A 138 3.74 -7.76 -11.14
CA GLN A 138 5.14 -7.35 -10.98
C GLN A 138 5.96 -8.45 -10.29
N MET A 139 5.40 -9.06 -9.25
CA MET A 139 6.05 -10.15 -8.54
C MET A 139 6.19 -11.41 -9.41
N MET A 140 5.19 -11.73 -10.23
CA MET A 140 5.28 -12.83 -11.20
C MET A 140 6.42 -12.63 -12.19
N VAL A 141 6.65 -11.39 -12.67
CA VAL A 141 7.79 -11.08 -13.53
C VAL A 141 9.09 -11.32 -12.77
N LEU A 142 9.21 -10.83 -11.55
CA LEU A 142 10.40 -11.02 -10.72
C LEU A 142 10.71 -12.51 -10.53
N LEU A 143 9.72 -13.29 -10.10
CA LEU A 143 9.88 -14.73 -9.82
C LEU A 143 10.16 -15.54 -11.08
N SER A 144 9.66 -15.10 -12.26
CA SER A 144 9.93 -15.78 -13.53
C SER A 144 11.40 -15.75 -13.95
N LEU A 145 12.20 -14.87 -13.34
CA LEU A 145 13.65 -14.77 -13.57
C LEU A 145 14.46 -15.65 -12.61
N GLY A 146 13.81 -16.24 -11.63
CA GLY A 146 14.43 -17.17 -10.68
C GLY A 146 14.92 -18.45 -11.36
N LYS A 147 15.97 -19.04 -10.80
CA LYS A 147 16.55 -20.31 -11.27
C LYS A 147 15.81 -21.52 -10.69
N SER A 148 14.50 -21.43 -10.43
CA SER A 148 13.80 -22.53 -9.83
C SER A 148 13.72 -23.75 -10.76
N LYS A 149 13.88 -24.90 -10.15
CA LYS A 149 13.67 -26.22 -10.76
C LYS A 149 12.21 -26.56 -10.82
#